data_442522657b720d2841e4acdc3f010dc9
#
_entry.id   442522657b720d2841e4acdc3f010dc9
#
_cell.length_a   1.000
_cell.length_b   1.000
_cell.length_c   1.000
_cell.angle_alpha   90.00
_cell.angle_beta   90.00
_cell.angle_gamma   90.00
#
_symmetry.space_group_name_H-M   'P 1'
#
loop_
_entity.id
_entity.type
_entity.pdbx_description
1 polymer ?
#
loop_
_entity_poly.entity_id
_entity_poly.type
_entity_poly.pdbx_seq_one_letter_code
_entity_poly.pdbx_strand_id
1 'polypeptide(L)'
;ATMQLSPKGSFAYWYNAPDSSWYTYDMAARKEYRLSTPENFTAWDEDNDVPDYPAAHGVAGWTTDDKQVLIYDRYDIWQFDPRATKEPVNLTVNGRKEMITYRLVKLDKEERDISLNKRQILIGFNEKSKGYGYYRAQFSKAAVPSVLMAGNYMLKSPLKAKKSDAVLYTVETFQQYPDLHLSDLDFAKGIKLTNGVAQQEGFNWG
;
A
#
# COMPACT_ATOMS: atom_id res chain seq x y z
N ALA A 1 -10.16 -19.38 -5.11
CA ALA A 1 -8.94 -18.62 -4.75
C ALA A 1 -8.00 -18.52 -5.95
N THR A 2 -7.45 -17.36 -6.24
CA THR A 2 -6.42 -17.20 -7.28
C THR A 2 -5.06 -17.38 -6.63
N MET A 3 -4.34 -18.44 -7.05
CA MET A 3 -3.00 -18.73 -6.58
C MET A 3 -1.97 -17.89 -7.36
N GLN A 4 -0.98 -17.35 -6.66
CA GLN A 4 0.10 -16.55 -7.21
C GLN A 4 1.45 -17.11 -6.79
N LEU A 5 2.52 -16.72 -7.49
CA LEU A 5 3.89 -17.09 -7.15
C LEU A 5 4.65 -15.91 -6.57
N SER A 6 5.50 -16.17 -5.58
CA SER A 6 6.49 -15.22 -5.10
C SER A 6 7.50 -14.85 -6.22
N PRO A 7 8.17 -13.70 -6.16
CA PRO A 7 9.05 -13.21 -7.25
C PRO A 7 10.13 -14.19 -7.73
N LYS A 8 10.66 -15.03 -6.82
CA LYS A 8 11.64 -16.08 -7.17
C LYS A 8 11.01 -17.45 -7.37
N GLY A 9 9.69 -17.57 -7.16
CA GLY A 9 8.98 -18.85 -7.28
C GLY A 9 9.25 -19.81 -6.13
N SER A 10 9.79 -19.34 -4.99
CA SER A 10 10.04 -20.19 -3.82
C SER A 10 8.74 -20.60 -3.13
N PHE A 11 7.69 -19.79 -3.26
CA PHE A 11 6.37 -20.02 -2.67
C PHE A 11 5.26 -19.77 -3.68
N ALA A 12 4.21 -20.60 -3.61
CA ALA A 12 2.88 -20.23 -4.07
C ALA A 12 2.11 -19.63 -2.88
N TYR A 13 1.20 -18.67 -3.12
CA TYR A 13 0.40 -18.05 -2.06
C TYR A 13 -0.99 -17.70 -2.54
N TRP A 14 -1.95 -17.72 -1.64
CA TRP A 14 -3.36 -17.39 -1.93
C TRP A 14 -4.12 -16.99 -0.68
N TYR A 15 -5.21 -16.31 -0.88
CA TYR A 15 -6.20 -16.04 0.14
C TYR A 15 -7.36 -17.03 0.00
N ASN A 16 -7.75 -17.66 1.09
CA ASN A 16 -8.91 -18.55 1.16
C ASN A 16 -10.08 -17.79 1.81
N ALA A 17 -11.05 -17.38 0.99
CA ALA A 17 -12.16 -16.57 1.46
C ALA A 17 -13.08 -17.28 2.47
N PRO A 18 -13.39 -18.59 2.34
CA PRO A 18 -14.24 -19.29 3.32
C PRO A 18 -13.73 -19.28 4.76
N ASP A 19 -12.43 -19.25 4.99
CA ASP A 19 -11.84 -19.19 6.33
C ASP A 19 -11.08 -17.88 6.60
N SER A 20 -11.19 -16.91 5.68
CA SER A 20 -10.62 -15.56 5.76
C SER A 20 -9.13 -15.55 6.09
N SER A 21 -8.37 -16.46 5.48
CA SER A 21 -6.96 -16.69 5.82
C SER A 21 -6.03 -16.68 4.62
N TRP A 22 -4.80 -16.25 4.84
CA TRP A 22 -3.72 -16.35 3.88
C TRP A 22 -2.93 -17.64 4.06
N TYR A 23 -2.52 -18.21 2.94
CA TYR A 23 -1.75 -19.46 2.86
C TYR A 23 -0.54 -19.29 1.96
N THR A 24 0.48 -20.09 2.23
CA THR A 24 1.63 -20.30 1.35
C THR A 24 1.88 -21.81 1.19
N TYR A 25 2.48 -22.13 0.05
CA TYR A 25 3.04 -23.47 -0.21
C TYR A 25 4.51 -23.31 -0.53
N ASP A 26 5.39 -23.89 0.31
CA ASP A 26 6.84 -23.93 0.09
C ASP A 26 7.16 -24.99 -0.97
N MET A 27 7.66 -24.53 -2.13
CA MET A 27 7.94 -25.38 -3.29
C MET A 27 9.05 -26.38 -3.01
N ALA A 28 10.06 -26.03 -2.22
CA ALA A 28 11.19 -26.91 -1.87
C ALA A 28 10.80 -27.93 -0.79
N ALA A 29 10.12 -27.47 0.27
CA ALA A 29 9.67 -28.33 1.36
C ALA A 29 8.43 -29.17 1.00
N ARG A 30 7.72 -28.81 -0.10
CA ARG A 30 6.44 -29.41 -0.52
C ARG A 30 5.41 -29.40 0.59
N LYS A 31 5.30 -28.26 1.29
CA LYS A 31 4.46 -28.11 2.48
C LYS A 31 3.67 -26.83 2.44
N GLU A 32 2.39 -26.92 2.83
CA GLU A 32 1.49 -25.81 3.03
C GLU A 32 1.65 -25.22 4.44
N TYR A 33 1.51 -23.90 4.54
CA TYR A 33 1.48 -23.16 5.80
C TYR A 33 0.31 -22.19 5.78
N ARG A 34 -0.44 -22.14 6.87
CA ARG A 34 -1.45 -21.12 7.13
C ARG A 34 -0.78 -19.92 7.80
N LEU A 35 -0.78 -18.76 7.13
CA LEU A 35 -0.09 -17.57 7.63
C LEU A 35 -0.91 -16.77 8.62
N SER A 36 -2.23 -16.76 8.44
CA SER A 36 -3.14 -15.98 9.29
C SER A 36 -4.37 -16.78 9.67
N THR A 37 -4.96 -16.39 10.80
CA THR A 37 -6.29 -16.83 11.22
C THR A 37 -7.12 -15.60 11.57
N PRO A 38 -8.47 -15.68 11.55
CA PRO A 38 -9.33 -14.57 11.95
C PRO A 38 -9.02 -13.98 13.33
N GLU A 39 -8.46 -14.78 14.24
CA GLU A 39 -8.16 -14.38 15.61
C GLU A 39 -6.89 -13.53 15.70
N ASN A 40 -5.91 -13.73 14.81
CA ASN A 40 -4.62 -13.03 14.89
C ASN A 40 -4.41 -11.95 13.84
N PHE A 41 -5.22 -11.95 12.76
CA PHE A 41 -5.07 -10.99 11.68
C PHE A 41 -6.37 -10.83 10.86
N THR A 42 -6.87 -9.61 10.78
CA THR A 42 -8.06 -9.29 9.96
C THR A 42 -7.65 -9.08 8.51
N ALA A 43 -7.65 -10.16 7.73
CA ALA A 43 -7.23 -10.16 6.33
C ALA A 43 -8.29 -9.61 5.38
N TRP A 44 -9.55 -9.61 5.78
CA TRP A 44 -10.73 -9.42 4.94
C TRP A 44 -11.29 -8.01 5.01
N ASP A 45 -12.09 -7.67 4.00
CA ASP A 45 -12.86 -6.42 3.97
C ASP A 45 -13.94 -6.44 5.06
N GLU A 46 -13.73 -5.63 6.10
CA GLU A 46 -14.61 -5.52 7.26
C GLU A 46 -15.94 -4.81 6.93
N ASP A 47 -16.01 -4.09 5.80
CA ASP A 47 -17.21 -3.38 5.34
C ASP A 47 -18.01 -4.18 4.30
N ASN A 48 -17.67 -5.46 4.08
CA ASN A 48 -18.38 -6.29 3.12
C ASN A 48 -19.87 -6.42 3.50
N ASP A 49 -20.75 -5.91 2.66
CA ASP A 49 -22.19 -5.88 2.84
C ASP A 49 -22.98 -6.73 1.81
N VAL A 50 -22.26 -7.51 1.03
CA VAL A 50 -22.85 -8.42 0.05
C VAL A 50 -22.90 -9.87 0.58
N PRO A 51 -23.85 -10.71 0.14
CA PRO A 51 -23.98 -12.10 0.59
C PRO A 51 -22.94 -13.03 -0.07
N ASP A 52 -21.67 -12.69 0.06
CA ASP A 52 -20.52 -13.45 -0.40
C ASP A 52 -19.38 -13.36 0.63
N TYR A 53 -18.40 -14.24 0.52
CA TYR A 53 -17.21 -14.17 1.36
C TYR A 53 -16.42 -12.88 1.11
N PRO A 54 -16.00 -12.16 2.17
CA PRO A 54 -15.26 -10.92 2.01
C PRO A 54 -13.92 -11.14 1.30
N ALA A 55 -13.58 -10.21 0.42
CA ALA A 55 -12.28 -10.19 -0.24
C ALA A 55 -11.17 -9.81 0.75
N ALA A 56 -9.93 -10.24 0.48
CA ALA A 56 -8.78 -9.75 1.22
C ALA A 56 -8.37 -8.35 0.76
N HIS A 57 -7.76 -7.57 1.66
CA HIS A 57 -7.16 -6.27 1.32
C HIS A 57 -5.93 -6.38 0.41
N GLY A 58 -5.38 -7.59 0.22
CA GLY A 58 -4.33 -7.90 -0.73
C GLY A 58 -2.92 -7.95 -0.14
N VAL A 59 -1.94 -8.03 -1.03
CA VAL A 59 -0.51 -8.18 -0.71
C VAL A 59 0.25 -6.98 -1.22
N ALA A 60 1.09 -6.35 -0.39
CA ALA A 60 1.98 -5.27 -0.77
C ALA A 60 3.13 -5.79 -1.66
N GLY A 61 3.61 -6.99 -1.38
CA GLY A 61 4.65 -7.67 -2.11
C GLY A 61 5.48 -8.61 -1.25
N TRP A 62 6.53 -9.14 -1.85
CA TRP A 62 7.49 -10.00 -1.19
C TRP A 62 8.81 -9.25 -0.95
N THR A 63 9.50 -9.60 0.11
CA THR A 63 10.84 -9.04 0.37
C THR A 63 11.89 -9.79 -0.46
N THR A 64 13.07 -9.20 -0.54
CA THR A 64 14.22 -9.77 -1.26
C THR A 64 14.44 -11.24 -0.87
N ASP A 65 14.64 -12.09 -1.89
CA ASP A 65 14.84 -13.53 -1.75
C ASP A 65 13.62 -14.31 -1.22
N ASP A 66 12.42 -13.79 -1.40
CA ASP A 66 11.15 -14.39 -0.92
C ASP A 66 11.17 -14.70 0.58
N LYS A 67 11.96 -13.93 1.37
CA LYS A 67 12.13 -14.21 2.80
C LYS A 67 10.89 -13.95 3.62
N GLN A 68 10.08 -12.98 3.19
CA GLN A 68 8.87 -12.56 3.90
C GLN A 68 7.85 -12.04 2.89
N VAL A 69 6.58 -12.12 3.24
CA VAL A 69 5.48 -11.53 2.49
C VAL A 69 4.87 -10.38 3.30
N LEU A 70 4.61 -9.26 2.63
CA LEU A 70 3.95 -8.09 3.21
C LEU A 70 2.49 -8.10 2.79
N ILE A 71 1.59 -8.20 3.76
CA ILE A 71 0.14 -8.33 3.58
C ILE A 71 -0.56 -7.13 4.19
N TYR A 72 -1.61 -6.65 3.54
CA TYR A 72 -2.46 -5.58 4.05
C TYR A 72 -3.56 -6.13 4.95
N ASP A 73 -3.80 -5.47 6.10
CA ASP A 73 -5.14 -5.38 6.65
C ASP A 73 -5.84 -4.12 6.08
N ARG A 74 -6.97 -3.72 6.65
CA ARG A 74 -7.68 -2.51 6.20
C ARG A 74 -6.78 -1.28 6.20
N TYR A 75 -5.96 -1.10 7.22
CA TYR A 75 -5.20 0.12 7.50
C TYR A 75 -3.70 -0.04 7.34
N ASP A 76 -3.15 -1.15 7.82
CA ASP A 76 -1.73 -1.31 8.05
C ASP A 76 -1.08 -2.31 7.07
N ILE A 77 0.25 -2.29 7.05
CA ILE A 77 1.10 -3.24 6.34
C ILE A 77 1.73 -4.17 7.37
N TRP A 78 1.52 -5.47 7.20
CA TRP A 78 2.00 -6.50 8.09
C TRP A 78 3.02 -7.40 7.41
N GLN A 79 4.06 -7.80 8.14
CA GLN A 79 5.10 -8.69 7.70
C GLN A 79 4.85 -10.09 8.24
N PHE A 80 4.85 -11.07 7.33
CA PHE A 80 4.67 -12.48 7.65
C PHE A 80 5.88 -13.31 7.26
N ASP A 81 6.23 -14.29 8.12
CA ASP A 81 7.11 -15.39 7.75
C ASP A 81 6.32 -16.37 6.86
N PRO A 82 6.76 -16.67 5.62
CA PRO A 82 6.03 -17.57 4.74
C PRO A 82 5.93 -19.02 5.20
N ARG A 83 6.66 -19.39 6.26
CA ARG A 83 6.56 -20.72 6.91
C ARG A 83 5.81 -20.68 8.24
N ALA A 84 5.24 -19.52 8.59
CA ALA A 84 4.48 -19.32 9.84
C ALA A 84 5.27 -19.75 11.10
N THR A 85 6.60 -19.57 11.11
CA THR A 85 7.43 -19.89 12.28
C THR A 85 7.55 -18.74 13.27
N LYS A 86 7.07 -17.54 12.85
CA LYS A 86 7.09 -16.31 13.64
C LYS A 86 5.74 -15.62 13.57
N GLU A 87 5.38 -14.94 14.64
CA GLU A 87 4.19 -14.09 14.67
C GLU A 87 4.28 -12.94 13.65
N PRO A 88 3.16 -12.55 13.03
CA PRO A 88 3.12 -11.41 12.14
C PRO A 88 3.45 -10.11 12.86
N VAL A 89 4.10 -9.18 12.15
CA VAL A 89 4.54 -7.88 12.69
C VAL A 89 3.85 -6.75 11.94
N ASN A 90 3.11 -5.89 12.64
CA ASN A 90 2.58 -4.64 12.07
C ASN A 90 3.72 -3.66 11.82
N LEU A 91 4.04 -3.37 10.56
CA LEU A 91 5.15 -2.50 10.19
C LEU A 91 4.83 -1.01 10.25
N THR A 92 3.55 -0.63 10.06
CA THR A 92 3.10 0.77 10.03
C THR A 92 2.48 1.24 11.35
N VAL A 93 2.13 0.32 12.22
CA VAL A 93 1.82 0.50 13.66
C VAL A 93 0.52 1.27 13.96
N ASN A 94 0.28 2.42 13.32
CA ASN A 94 -0.77 3.36 13.73
C ASN A 94 -1.95 3.50 12.76
N GLY A 95 -1.94 2.79 11.63
CA GLY A 95 -2.97 2.96 10.61
C GLY A 95 -4.38 2.79 11.15
N ARG A 96 -4.65 1.70 11.87
CA ARG A 96 -5.96 1.45 12.49
C ARG A 96 -6.33 2.49 13.54
N LYS A 97 -5.40 2.88 14.40
CA LYS A 97 -5.65 3.88 15.45
C LYS A 97 -6.02 5.25 14.86
N GLU A 98 -5.32 5.68 13.84
CA GLU A 98 -5.51 7.00 13.21
C GLU A 98 -6.53 6.96 12.06
N MET A 99 -7.06 5.76 11.73
CA MET A 99 -7.94 5.51 10.59
C MET A 99 -7.30 5.95 9.25
N ILE A 100 -6.01 5.63 9.07
CA ILE A 100 -5.26 5.89 7.85
C ILE A 100 -4.96 4.56 7.14
N THR A 101 -5.53 4.37 5.96
CA THR A 101 -5.26 3.22 5.10
C THR A 101 -3.95 3.42 4.38
N TYR A 102 -2.88 2.72 4.77
CA TYR A 102 -1.58 2.77 4.12
C TYR A 102 -1.48 1.77 2.97
N ARG A 103 -1.01 2.23 1.81
CA ARG A 103 -0.71 1.38 0.65
C ARG A 103 0.66 1.72 0.07
N LEU A 104 1.46 0.71 -0.25
CA LEU A 104 2.79 0.89 -0.82
C LEU A 104 2.70 1.49 -2.23
N VAL A 105 3.47 2.53 -2.48
CA VAL A 105 3.62 3.11 -3.82
C VAL A 105 4.77 2.41 -4.53
N LYS A 106 4.48 1.71 -5.61
CA LYS A 106 5.49 1.06 -6.44
C LYS A 106 6.09 2.08 -7.41
N LEU A 107 7.20 2.72 -7.01
CA LEU A 107 7.87 3.77 -7.77
C LEU A 107 8.65 3.22 -8.98
N ASP A 108 9.18 2.01 -8.88
CA ASP A 108 9.83 1.29 -9.97
C ASP A 108 9.00 0.06 -10.33
N LYS A 109 8.46 0.05 -11.55
CA LYS A 109 7.64 -1.06 -12.04
C LYS A 109 8.45 -2.33 -12.35
N GLU A 110 9.76 -2.18 -12.53
CA GLU A 110 10.68 -3.29 -12.81
C GLU A 110 11.15 -3.98 -11.51
N GLU A 111 11.06 -3.30 -10.35
CA GLU A 111 11.41 -3.88 -9.06
C GLU A 111 10.36 -4.92 -8.64
N ARG A 112 10.77 -6.17 -8.51
CA ARG A 112 9.87 -7.29 -8.21
C ARG A 112 9.74 -7.59 -6.74
N ASP A 113 10.73 -7.19 -5.94
CA ASP A 113 10.75 -7.41 -4.49
C ASP A 113 10.90 -6.10 -3.71
N ILE A 114 10.65 -6.17 -2.42
CA ILE A 114 10.70 -5.03 -1.50
C ILE A 114 11.95 -5.17 -0.62
N SER A 115 12.89 -4.25 -0.77
CA SER A 115 14.02 -4.15 0.15
C SER A 115 13.58 -3.51 1.46
N LEU A 116 13.70 -4.23 2.57
CA LEU A 116 13.32 -3.73 3.90
C LEU A 116 14.17 -2.52 4.35
N ASN A 117 15.40 -2.41 3.86
CA ASN A 117 16.32 -1.33 4.22
C ASN A 117 16.20 -0.08 3.36
N LYS A 118 15.51 -0.18 2.22
CA LYS A 118 15.22 0.99 1.39
C LYS A 118 14.08 1.81 1.97
N ARG A 119 14.14 3.11 1.75
CA ARG A 119 13.03 4.04 1.95
C ARG A 119 11.87 3.66 1.03
N GLN A 120 10.70 3.51 1.60
CA GLN A 120 9.45 3.25 0.90
C GLN A 120 8.56 4.50 0.94
N ILE A 121 7.82 4.73 -0.12
CA ILE A 121 6.75 5.74 -0.15
C ILE A 121 5.42 5.01 -0.02
N LEU A 122 4.59 5.50 0.88
CA LEU A 122 3.21 5.05 1.04
C LEU A 122 2.27 6.16 0.61
N ILE A 123 1.16 5.80 0.02
CA ILE A 123 -0.03 6.65 -0.05
C ILE A 123 -0.95 6.26 1.10
N GLY A 124 -1.46 7.25 1.82
CA GLY A 124 -2.41 7.04 2.91
C GLY A 124 -3.71 7.79 2.64
N PHE A 125 -4.84 7.15 2.93
CA PHE A 125 -6.15 7.76 2.95
C PHE A 125 -6.67 7.83 4.38
N ASN A 126 -6.98 9.02 4.85
CA ASN A 126 -7.54 9.22 6.20
C ASN A 126 -9.07 9.18 6.12
N GLU A 127 -9.68 8.18 6.74
CA GLU A 127 -11.13 7.97 6.71
C GLU A 127 -11.92 9.04 7.46
N LYS A 128 -11.31 9.75 8.43
CA LYS A 128 -11.94 10.85 9.17
C LYS A 128 -12.00 12.13 8.34
N SER A 129 -10.86 12.57 7.82
CA SER A 129 -10.76 13.81 7.05
C SER A 129 -11.12 13.65 5.57
N LYS A 130 -11.16 12.40 5.08
CA LYS A 130 -11.30 12.04 3.65
C LYS A 130 -10.15 12.58 2.78
N GLY A 131 -9.06 13.00 3.40
CA GLY A 131 -7.87 13.49 2.74
C GLY A 131 -6.82 12.42 2.51
N TYR A 132 -5.90 12.71 1.60
CA TYR A 132 -4.79 11.83 1.26
C TYR A 132 -3.44 12.40 1.72
N GLY A 133 -2.45 11.52 1.82
CA GLY A 133 -1.08 11.93 2.06
C GLY A 133 -0.07 10.96 1.46
N TYR A 134 1.15 11.46 1.24
CA TYR A 134 2.32 10.62 1.03
C TYR A 134 3.10 10.53 2.34
N TYR A 135 3.57 9.32 2.62
CA TYR A 135 4.27 9.00 3.84
C TYR A 135 5.56 8.25 3.52
N ARG A 136 6.55 8.39 4.39
CA ARG A 136 7.81 7.65 4.33
C ARG A 136 7.79 6.54 5.35
N ALA A 137 8.16 5.33 4.92
CA ALA A 137 8.38 4.18 5.79
C ALA A 137 9.71 3.50 5.48
N GLN A 138 10.21 2.73 6.43
CA GLN A 138 11.31 1.79 6.25
C GLN A 138 10.95 0.51 7.00
N PHE A 139 10.89 -0.61 6.27
CA PHE A 139 10.32 -1.84 6.79
C PHE A 139 11.31 -2.74 7.55
N SER A 140 12.54 -2.26 7.78
CA SER A 140 13.52 -2.98 8.61
C SER A 140 13.11 -3.08 10.09
N LYS A 141 12.19 -2.23 10.54
CA LYS A 141 11.56 -2.26 11.87
C LYS A 141 10.15 -1.66 11.81
N ALA A 142 9.30 -2.10 12.72
CA ALA A 142 7.98 -1.51 12.93
C ALA A 142 8.12 -0.05 13.41
N ALA A 143 7.50 0.88 12.72
CA ALA A 143 7.50 2.31 13.07
C ALA A 143 6.34 3.04 12.40
N VAL A 144 5.85 4.09 13.05
CA VAL A 144 4.85 4.99 12.46
C VAL A 144 5.46 5.68 11.22
N PRO A 145 4.79 5.63 10.05
CA PRO A 145 5.26 6.30 8.85
C PRO A 145 5.35 7.82 9.04
N SER A 146 6.44 8.43 8.58
CA SER A 146 6.62 9.87 8.63
C SER A 146 5.82 10.56 7.54
N VAL A 147 5.05 11.59 7.88
CA VAL A 147 4.31 12.40 6.90
C VAL A 147 5.28 13.16 6.00
N LEU A 148 5.10 13.07 4.69
CA LEU A 148 5.81 13.89 3.69
C LEU A 148 4.91 15.05 3.23
N MET A 149 3.68 14.75 2.86
CA MET A 149 2.62 15.74 2.64
C MET A 149 1.27 15.09 2.94
N ALA A 150 0.35 15.83 3.53
CA ALA A 150 -1.02 15.38 3.77
C ALA A 150 -1.97 16.58 3.83
N GLY A 151 -3.22 16.39 3.40
CA GLY A 151 -4.22 17.45 3.41
C GLY A 151 -5.58 16.99 2.89
N ASN A 152 -6.53 17.93 2.84
CA ASN A 152 -7.89 17.67 2.37
C ASN A 152 -7.96 17.72 0.84
N TYR A 153 -7.20 16.87 0.19
CA TYR A 153 -7.16 16.71 -1.25
C TYR A 153 -7.01 15.22 -1.60
N MET A 154 -7.29 14.90 -2.83
CA MET A 154 -7.02 13.58 -3.39
C MET A 154 -5.64 13.56 -4.04
N LEU A 155 -4.89 12.50 -3.78
CA LEU A 155 -3.61 12.17 -4.41
C LEU A 155 -3.74 10.84 -5.15
N LYS A 156 -2.99 10.70 -6.25
CA LYS A 156 -2.81 9.41 -6.95
C LYS A 156 -1.36 8.93 -6.78
N SER A 157 -1.09 7.70 -7.16
CA SER A 157 0.29 7.18 -7.16
C SER A 157 1.20 8.06 -8.00
N PRO A 158 2.31 8.56 -7.44
CA PRO A 158 3.23 9.44 -8.15
C PRO A 158 4.01 8.65 -9.20
N LEU A 159 4.44 9.34 -10.25
CA LEU A 159 5.33 8.81 -11.27
C LEU A 159 6.76 9.27 -11.01
N LYS A 160 7.67 8.34 -10.72
CA LYS A 160 9.08 8.65 -10.50
C LYS A 160 9.87 8.56 -11.82
N ALA A 161 10.76 9.50 -12.04
CA ALA A 161 11.74 9.42 -13.11
C ALA A 161 12.71 8.24 -12.90
N LYS A 162 13.05 7.53 -13.98
CA LYS A 162 13.92 6.33 -13.90
C LYS A 162 15.34 6.65 -13.40
N LYS A 163 15.88 7.83 -13.76
CA LYS A 163 17.29 8.21 -13.51
C LYS A 163 17.48 9.35 -12.50
N SER A 164 16.42 9.78 -11.83
CA SER A 164 16.50 10.84 -10.81
C SER A 164 15.41 10.64 -9.75
N ASP A 165 15.46 11.44 -8.68
CA ASP A 165 14.42 11.45 -7.65
C ASP A 165 13.24 12.38 -7.97
N ALA A 166 13.19 12.91 -9.18
CA ALA A 166 12.06 13.70 -9.64
C ALA A 166 10.79 12.84 -9.73
N VAL A 167 9.71 13.37 -9.16
CA VAL A 167 8.38 12.73 -9.16
C VAL A 167 7.33 13.69 -9.70
N LEU A 168 6.42 13.16 -10.51
CA LEU A 168 5.20 13.84 -10.94
C LEU A 168 4.02 13.27 -10.16
N TYR A 169 3.14 14.14 -9.69
CA TYR A 169 1.93 13.75 -8.97
C TYR A 169 0.81 14.74 -9.24
N THR A 170 -0.43 14.32 -9.02
CA THR A 170 -1.60 15.18 -9.17
C THR A 170 -2.19 15.50 -7.81
N VAL A 171 -2.66 16.73 -7.66
CA VAL A 171 -3.45 17.21 -6.52
C VAL A 171 -4.80 17.65 -7.06
N GLU A 172 -5.88 17.13 -6.49
CA GLU A 172 -7.24 17.52 -6.84
C GLU A 172 -8.12 17.63 -5.59
N THR A 173 -9.13 18.46 -5.67
CA THR A 173 -10.20 18.54 -4.68
C THR A 173 -11.54 18.48 -5.39
N PHE A 174 -12.64 18.43 -4.64
CA PHE A 174 -13.97 18.50 -5.23
C PHE A 174 -14.21 19.80 -6.05
N GLN A 175 -13.53 20.88 -5.67
CA GLN A 175 -13.66 22.21 -6.31
C GLN A 175 -12.49 22.55 -7.23
N GLN A 176 -11.44 21.74 -7.28
CA GLN A 176 -10.24 22.00 -8.04
C GLN A 176 -9.89 20.85 -8.95
N TYR A 177 -9.84 21.13 -10.23
CA TYR A 177 -9.41 20.17 -11.26
C TYR A 177 -8.03 19.60 -10.94
N PRO A 178 -7.74 18.34 -11.30
CA PRO A 178 -6.43 17.74 -11.09
C PRO A 178 -5.32 18.56 -11.73
N ASP A 179 -4.45 19.13 -10.92
CA ASP A 179 -3.24 19.81 -11.38
C ASP A 179 -2.00 18.95 -11.19
N LEU A 180 -1.14 18.98 -12.20
CA LEU A 180 0.14 18.27 -12.21
C LEU A 180 1.19 19.06 -11.44
N HIS A 181 1.91 18.37 -10.58
CA HIS A 181 3.01 18.90 -9.77
C HIS A 181 4.28 18.10 -10.01
N LEU A 182 5.42 18.80 -9.92
CA LEU A 182 6.76 18.21 -9.92
C LEU A 182 7.40 18.40 -8.54
N SER A 183 8.02 17.37 -8.01
CA SER A 183 8.80 17.43 -6.76
C SER A 183 9.92 16.39 -6.78
N ASP A 184 10.64 16.29 -5.67
CA ASP A 184 11.47 15.15 -5.33
C ASP A 184 10.70 14.14 -4.45
N LEU A 185 11.39 13.08 -3.98
CA LEU A 185 10.80 12.05 -3.11
C LEU A 185 10.50 12.53 -1.67
N ASP A 186 10.90 13.75 -1.31
CA ASP A 186 10.56 14.34 -0.02
C ASP A 186 9.27 15.16 -0.07
N PHE A 187 8.77 15.46 -1.27
CA PHE A 187 7.56 16.26 -1.52
C PHE A 187 7.57 17.64 -0.82
N ALA A 188 8.76 18.12 -0.42
CA ALA A 188 8.89 19.35 0.38
C ALA A 188 8.72 20.62 -0.45
N LYS A 189 9.00 20.56 -1.75
CA LYS A 189 8.94 21.72 -2.67
C LYS A 189 8.26 21.32 -3.97
N GLY A 190 6.93 21.17 -3.92
CA GLY A 190 6.14 20.91 -5.12
C GLY A 190 6.03 22.14 -6.01
N ILE A 191 6.38 22.01 -7.29
CA ILE A 191 6.18 23.02 -8.31
C ILE A 191 4.93 22.64 -9.11
N LYS A 192 3.91 23.50 -9.10
CA LYS A 192 2.69 23.32 -9.90
C LYS A 192 3.04 23.56 -11.38
N LEU A 193 2.77 22.57 -12.23
CA LEU A 193 3.08 22.61 -13.67
C LEU A 193 1.88 23.00 -14.53
N THR A 194 0.65 22.72 -14.07
CA THR A 194 -0.58 23.01 -14.82
C THR A 194 -1.52 23.90 -14.01
N ASN A 195 -2.45 24.56 -14.69
CA ASN A 195 -3.51 25.35 -14.08
C ASN A 195 -4.85 24.95 -14.73
N GLY A 196 -5.39 23.80 -14.30
CA GLY A 196 -6.65 23.28 -14.83
C GLY A 196 -7.86 24.14 -14.53
N VAL A 197 -7.83 24.89 -13.42
CA VAL A 197 -8.94 25.80 -13.03
C VAL A 197 -9.17 26.89 -14.08
N ALA A 198 -8.12 27.39 -14.73
CA ALA A 198 -8.26 28.39 -15.79
C ALA A 198 -9.10 27.91 -16.99
N GLN A 199 -9.19 26.59 -17.22
CA GLN A 199 -10.02 26.02 -18.29
C GLN A 199 -11.49 25.95 -17.91
N GLN A 200 -11.84 26.17 -16.65
CA GLN A 200 -13.21 26.16 -16.14
C GLN A 200 -13.83 27.57 -16.10
N GLU A 201 -13.03 28.60 -16.33
CA GLU A 201 -13.51 29.98 -16.38
C GLU A 201 -14.55 30.16 -17.50
N GLY A 202 -15.68 30.75 -17.17
CA GLY A 202 -16.80 30.96 -18.09
C GLY A 202 -17.84 29.84 -18.14
N PHE A 203 -17.64 28.75 -17.41
CA PHE A 203 -18.62 27.68 -17.26
C PHE A 203 -19.22 27.71 -15.83
N ASN A 204 -20.55 27.59 -15.75
CA ASN A 204 -21.22 27.43 -14.45
C ASN A 204 -21.21 25.92 -14.10
N TRP A 205 -20.18 25.51 -13.39
CA TRP A 205 -20.13 24.17 -12.82
C TRP A 205 -20.98 24.14 -11.53
N GLY A 206 -21.94 23.22 -11.50
CA GLY A 206 -22.83 23.03 -10.36
C GLY A 206 -22.15 22.31 -9.19
#